data_e31fe9747ebf18a5ae220fcfd073abeb
#
_entry.id   e31fe9747ebf18a5ae220fcfd073abeb
#
_cell.length_a   1.000
_cell.length_b   1.000
_cell.length_c   1.000
_cell.angle_alpha   90.00
_cell.angle_beta   90.00
_cell.angle_gamma   90.00
#
_symmetry.space_group_name_H-M   'P 1'
#
loop_
_entity.id
_entity.type
_entity.pdbx_description
1 polymer ?
#
loop_
_entity_poly.entity_id
_entity_poly.type
_entity_poly.pdbx_seq_one_letter_code
_entity_poly.pdbx_strand_id
1 'polypeptide(L)'
;MIRGVRSAWPWLLAFAFACACIVFASAHAQALQVPATQAQPPGDRRILMMLRIPPAHFRPDLAYVGGYRNQPDAQSRRRLALQLADGHGLRLVEGWPMPALGVDCFVLEAPTVEAGVRELPRLLADPMVESAQFVQRFRVLADRSDDPLSPAQPAMRDWRLRELHRMATGRGVLVAAIDSGLDESHPDLRGQDIAVRNFVEGQPYRAEAHGTSVGGIIVARADNGAGIVGIASGAALLALRACAQAGSAGAADCDTFGLAKALQFALDAGAKVINLSLTGPPDRLLGRLIDVALQRGAVVVGAVDREAQDAGFPANHPGVLAVTGTDDPRRLPDAIVRVPDRGIPAPVPGGGWNLVSGSSFATAQVSGLVALLRQLAPRTDAQGIRMAFAPDPALGLPAQRPAGVDACRIVERVAGRCACGCAPGDASGRGARR
;
A
#
# COMPACT_ATOMS: atom_id res chain seq x y z
N MET A 1 85.17 -35.44 -3.94
CA MET A 1 84.96 -34.77 -5.22
C MET A 1 83.51 -34.71 -5.51
N ILE A 2 82.87 -33.57 -5.30
CA ILE A 2 81.64 -33.16 -6.01
C ILE A 2 81.49 -31.68 -5.70
N ARG A 3 81.57 -30.86 -6.75
CA ARG A 3 81.53 -29.40 -6.74
C ARG A 3 80.14 -28.90 -6.52
N GLY A 4 80.04 -27.84 -5.73
CA GLY A 4 78.79 -27.14 -5.47
C GLY A 4 78.24 -26.34 -6.63
N VAL A 5 76.95 -26.35 -6.80
CA VAL A 5 76.23 -25.43 -7.68
C VAL A 5 75.66 -24.31 -6.79
N ARG A 6 76.14 -23.11 -6.95
CA ARG A 6 75.62 -21.91 -6.31
C ARG A 6 74.33 -21.49 -7.03
N SER A 7 73.17 -21.51 -6.33
CA SER A 7 71.87 -21.04 -6.83
C SER A 7 71.88 -19.52 -6.92
N ALA A 8 71.62 -18.99 -8.13
CA ALA A 8 71.44 -17.56 -8.41
C ALA A 8 69.95 -17.14 -8.26
N TRP A 9 69.37 -17.31 -7.06
CA TRP A 9 67.92 -17.09 -6.91
C TRP A 9 67.45 -16.07 -5.86
N PRO A 10 68.23 -15.10 -5.42
CA PRO A 10 67.57 -14.05 -4.59
C PRO A 10 67.16 -12.77 -5.36
N TRP A 11 67.60 -12.57 -6.61
CA TRP A 11 67.28 -11.30 -7.29
C TRP A 11 65.99 -11.29 -8.12
N LEU A 12 65.47 -12.44 -8.52
CA LEU A 12 64.23 -12.53 -9.28
C LEU A 12 62.97 -12.33 -8.41
N LEU A 13 63.03 -12.64 -7.13
CA LEU A 13 61.91 -12.41 -6.20
C LEU A 13 61.78 -10.94 -5.76
N ALA A 14 62.88 -10.20 -5.72
CA ALA A 14 62.85 -8.77 -5.39
C ALA A 14 62.24 -7.92 -6.52
N PHE A 15 62.43 -8.32 -7.77
CA PHE A 15 61.88 -7.62 -8.93
C PHE A 15 60.38 -7.89 -9.11
N ALA A 16 59.90 -9.09 -8.78
CA ALA A 16 58.49 -9.45 -8.83
C ALA A 16 57.65 -8.72 -7.74
N PHE A 17 58.28 -8.48 -6.57
CA PHE A 17 57.60 -7.75 -5.47
C PHE A 17 57.52 -6.24 -5.73
N ALA A 18 58.52 -5.65 -6.37
CA ALA A 18 58.50 -4.24 -6.74
C ALA A 18 57.47 -3.94 -7.85
N CYS A 19 57.35 -4.83 -8.85
CA CYS A 19 56.30 -4.71 -9.88
C CYS A 19 54.88 -4.91 -9.33
N ALA A 20 54.68 -5.82 -8.37
CA ALA A 20 53.36 -6.02 -7.75
C ALA A 20 52.90 -4.81 -6.91
N CYS A 21 53.82 -4.14 -6.22
CA CYS A 21 53.48 -2.94 -5.45
C CYS A 21 53.14 -1.73 -6.33
N ILE A 22 53.71 -1.61 -7.53
CA ILE A 22 53.40 -0.51 -8.46
C ILE A 22 52.02 -0.73 -9.13
N VAL A 23 51.64 -1.97 -9.38
CA VAL A 23 50.30 -2.29 -9.94
C VAL A 23 49.19 -2.11 -8.90
N PHE A 24 49.46 -2.35 -7.61
CA PHE A 24 48.48 -2.13 -6.55
C PHE A 24 48.30 -0.64 -6.15
N ALA A 25 49.30 0.19 -6.36
CA ALA A 25 49.19 1.63 -6.08
C ALA A 25 48.37 2.40 -7.14
N SER A 26 48.23 1.83 -8.36
CA SER A 26 47.44 2.47 -9.44
C SER A 26 45.95 2.14 -9.41
N ALA A 27 45.52 1.19 -8.58
CA ALA A 27 44.09 0.75 -8.53
C ALA A 27 43.21 1.53 -7.53
N HIS A 28 43.79 2.47 -6.76
CA HIS A 28 43.03 3.21 -5.71
C HIS A 28 42.77 4.68 -6.06
N ALA A 29 42.99 5.11 -7.28
CA ALA A 29 42.68 6.47 -7.76
C ALA A 29 41.63 6.49 -8.88
N GLN A 30 40.80 5.47 -9.00
CA GLN A 30 39.53 5.61 -9.71
C GLN A 30 38.55 6.27 -8.75
N ALA A 31 38.60 7.60 -8.68
CA ALA A 31 37.51 8.39 -8.22
C ALA A 31 36.22 7.89 -8.93
N LEU A 32 35.22 7.55 -8.14
CA LEU A 32 33.89 7.29 -8.64
C LEU A 32 33.46 8.44 -9.56
N GLN A 33 33.72 8.31 -10.84
CA GLN A 33 33.09 9.11 -11.86
C GLN A 33 31.61 8.67 -11.84
N VAL A 34 30.82 9.35 -11.02
CA VAL A 34 29.37 9.35 -11.15
C VAL A 34 29.12 9.75 -12.60
N PRO A 35 28.47 8.90 -13.42
CA PRO A 35 28.14 9.29 -14.78
C PRO A 35 27.36 10.59 -14.68
N ALA A 36 27.77 11.62 -15.42
CA ALA A 36 27.02 12.85 -15.56
C ALA A 36 25.67 12.46 -16.18
N THR A 37 24.70 12.14 -15.33
CA THR A 37 23.32 12.02 -15.73
C THR A 37 23.00 13.35 -16.39
N GLN A 38 22.64 13.32 -17.66
CA GLN A 38 22.20 14.50 -18.39
C GLN A 38 21.08 15.11 -17.55
N ALA A 39 21.45 16.13 -16.78
CA ALA A 39 20.50 16.87 -15.94
C ALA A 39 19.48 17.47 -16.90
N GLN A 40 18.25 17.04 -16.80
CA GLN A 40 17.13 17.72 -17.46
C GLN A 40 17.22 19.19 -17.09
N PRO A 41 16.97 20.11 -18.01
CA PRO A 41 17.03 21.54 -17.71
C PRO A 41 16.14 21.79 -16.47
N PRO A 42 16.64 22.54 -15.48
CA PRO A 42 15.91 22.75 -14.24
C PRO A 42 14.59 23.44 -14.54
N GLY A 43 13.50 22.85 -14.09
CA GLY A 43 12.17 23.46 -14.17
C GLY A 43 11.99 24.65 -13.19
N ASP A 44 13.02 24.94 -12.40
CA ASP A 44 13.04 26.01 -11.39
C ASP A 44 14.14 27.01 -11.75
N ARG A 45 13.82 28.31 -11.72
CA ARG A 45 14.77 29.41 -11.99
C ARG A 45 15.50 29.89 -10.74
N ARG A 46 15.34 29.20 -9.61
CA ARG A 46 15.99 29.51 -8.34
C ARG A 46 17.32 28.77 -8.22
N ILE A 47 18.32 29.51 -7.79
CA ILE A 47 19.67 29.02 -7.51
C ILE A 47 19.90 29.08 -6.00
N LEU A 48 20.29 27.96 -5.39
CA LEU A 48 20.78 27.91 -4.03
C LEU A 48 22.28 28.18 -4.05
N MET A 49 22.72 29.27 -3.44
CA MET A 49 24.10 29.68 -3.31
C MET A 49 24.54 29.53 -1.85
N MET A 50 25.71 28.95 -1.61
CA MET A 50 26.32 28.80 -0.30
C MET A 50 27.56 29.69 -0.22
N LEU A 51 27.60 30.55 0.79
CA LEU A 51 28.75 31.38 1.09
C LEU A 51 29.50 30.83 2.30
N ARG A 52 30.82 30.77 2.26
CA ARG A 52 31.66 30.32 3.38
C ARG A 52 31.56 31.27 4.56
N ILE A 53 31.45 30.73 5.76
CA ILE A 53 31.60 31.48 7.00
C ILE A 53 33.04 31.35 7.47
N PRO A 54 33.82 32.46 7.61
CA PRO A 54 35.15 32.40 8.19
C PRO A 54 35.11 31.74 9.57
N PRO A 55 36.05 30.86 9.93
CA PRO A 55 36.05 30.09 11.19
C PRO A 55 36.01 30.97 12.45
N ALA A 56 36.54 32.19 12.40
CA ALA A 56 36.59 33.13 13.54
C ALA A 56 35.21 33.68 13.96
N HIS A 57 34.19 33.46 13.16
CA HIS A 57 32.81 33.97 13.39
C HIS A 57 31.82 32.88 13.75
N PHE A 58 32.26 31.61 13.86
CA PHE A 58 31.38 30.50 14.26
C PHE A 58 31.18 30.48 15.77
N ARG A 59 29.94 30.72 16.21
CA ARG A 59 29.51 30.57 17.63
C ARG A 59 28.41 29.51 17.70
N PRO A 60 28.70 28.30 18.24
CA PRO A 60 27.76 27.18 18.25
C PRO A 60 26.59 27.37 19.23
N ASP A 61 26.67 28.33 20.12
CA ASP A 61 25.76 28.56 21.25
C ASP A 61 24.62 29.55 20.97
N LEU A 62 24.52 30.07 19.77
CA LEU A 62 23.40 30.92 19.41
C LEU A 62 22.21 30.06 18.93
N ALA A 63 21.16 30.06 19.76
CA ALA A 63 19.93 29.34 19.51
C ALA A 63 19.35 29.66 18.13
N TYR A 64 18.92 28.63 17.43
CA TYR A 64 18.34 28.62 16.07
C TYR A 64 16.98 29.36 15.96
N VAL A 65 16.57 30.09 17.00
CA VAL A 65 15.26 30.74 17.06
C VAL A 65 15.38 32.21 16.63
N GLY A 66 14.97 32.45 15.39
CA GLY A 66 14.37 33.73 14.98
C GLY A 66 15.21 34.98 15.10
N GLY A 67 16.42 35.07 14.51
CA GLY A 67 17.18 36.28 14.64
C GLY A 67 18.27 36.58 13.61
N TYR A 68 18.36 35.78 12.55
CA TYR A 68 19.40 35.93 11.54
C TYR A 68 19.50 37.35 10.95
N ARG A 69 18.39 38.07 10.84
CA ARG A 69 18.35 39.43 10.25
C ARG A 69 19.01 40.50 11.13
N ASN A 70 19.23 40.24 12.43
CA ASN A 70 19.62 41.27 13.40
C ASN A 70 21.08 41.15 13.90
N GLN A 71 21.86 40.18 13.41
CA GLN A 71 23.28 40.06 13.77
C GLN A 71 24.15 40.87 12.80
N PRO A 72 25.15 41.67 13.28
CA PRO A 72 26.02 42.48 12.43
C PRO A 72 26.73 41.70 11.32
N ASP A 73 27.22 40.48 11.65
CA ASP A 73 27.89 39.60 10.70
C ASP A 73 26.95 39.02 9.65
N ALA A 74 25.71 38.69 10.04
CA ALA A 74 24.68 38.21 9.13
C ALA A 74 24.25 39.32 8.15
N GLN A 75 24.19 40.56 8.58
CA GLN A 75 23.91 41.67 7.70
C GLN A 75 25.02 41.92 6.69
N SER A 76 26.29 41.68 7.08
CA SER A 76 27.44 41.81 6.16
C SER A 76 27.41 40.72 5.09
N ARG A 77 27.12 39.50 5.45
CA ARG A 77 26.99 38.37 4.51
C ARG A 77 25.77 38.50 3.60
N ARG A 78 24.65 39.03 4.12
CA ARG A 78 23.48 39.35 3.29
C ARG A 78 23.78 40.45 2.30
N ARG A 79 24.57 41.50 2.67
CA ARG A 79 25.03 42.53 1.74
C ARG A 79 25.89 41.94 0.61
N LEU A 80 26.81 41.05 0.94
CA LEU A 80 27.61 40.33 -0.06
C LEU A 80 26.73 39.49 -0.98
N ALA A 81 25.75 38.77 -0.46
CA ALA A 81 24.81 38.00 -1.26
C ALA A 81 23.97 38.88 -2.20
N LEU A 82 23.59 40.10 -1.75
CA LEU A 82 22.91 41.10 -2.60
C LEU A 82 23.83 41.60 -3.70
N GLN A 83 25.09 41.91 -3.39
CA GLN A 83 26.06 42.37 -4.38
C GLN A 83 26.33 41.31 -5.46
N LEU A 84 26.46 40.03 -5.05
CA LEU A 84 26.61 38.94 -5.99
C LEU A 84 25.33 38.75 -6.83
N ALA A 85 24.16 38.80 -6.22
CA ALA A 85 22.91 38.69 -6.95
C ALA A 85 22.79 39.81 -8.01
N ASP A 86 23.02 41.07 -7.62
CA ASP A 86 22.96 42.21 -8.52
C ASP A 86 23.99 42.13 -9.65
N GLY A 87 25.25 41.74 -9.33
CA GLY A 87 26.32 41.59 -10.30
C GLY A 87 26.05 40.52 -11.38
N HIS A 88 25.20 39.55 -11.07
CA HIS A 88 24.78 38.46 -11.96
C HIS A 88 23.36 38.66 -12.52
N GLY A 89 22.70 39.77 -12.28
CA GLY A 89 21.33 40.05 -12.73
C GLY A 89 20.31 39.09 -12.12
N LEU A 90 20.56 38.64 -10.88
CA LEU A 90 19.72 37.73 -10.10
C LEU A 90 19.05 38.48 -8.95
N ARG A 91 17.94 38.01 -8.46
CA ARG A 91 17.21 38.57 -7.34
C ARG A 91 17.40 37.72 -6.08
N LEU A 92 17.89 38.30 -5.00
CA LEU A 92 17.93 37.63 -3.69
C LEU A 92 16.50 37.44 -3.16
N VAL A 93 16.11 36.18 -2.94
CA VAL A 93 14.78 35.81 -2.42
C VAL A 93 14.82 35.65 -0.92
N GLU A 94 15.72 34.78 -0.43
CA GLU A 94 15.81 34.39 0.97
C GLU A 94 17.24 33.98 1.34
N GLY A 95 17.52 33.96 2.65
CA GLY A 95 18.81 33.47 3.14
C GLY A 95 18.72 33.07 4.61
N TRP A 96 19.46 32.02 4.96
CA TRP A 96 19.54 31.49 6.32
C TRP A 96 20.91 30.84 6.58
N PRO A 97 21.37 30.82 7.87
CA PRO A 97 22.61 30.18 8.25
C PRO A 97 22.48 28.66 8.30
N MET A 98 23.54 27.95 7.92
CA MET A 98 23.72 26.53 8.16
C MET A 98 24.99 26.27 8.96
N PRO A 99 24.99 26.53 10.29
CA PRO A 99 26.20 26.46 11.12
C PRO A 99 26.83 25.07 11.13
N ALA A 100 26.05 24.00 11.00
CA ALA A 100 26.56 22.65 10.93
C ALA A 100 27.48 22.39 9.72
N LEU A 101 27.31 23.18 8.66
CA LEU A 101 28.14 23.11 7.44
C LEU A 101 29.18 24.26 7.37
N GLY A 102 29.14 25.21 8.30
CA GLY A 102 29.96 26.41 8.25
C GLY A 102 29.68 27.34 7.08
N VAL A 103 28.43 27.38 6.60
CA VAL A 103 28.00 28.19 5.46
C VAL A 103 26.74 28.98 5.75
N ASP A 104 26.54 30.05 4.99
CA ASP A 104 25.26 30.72 4.86
C ASP A 104 24.64 30.39 3.49
N CYS A 105 23.38 29.98 3.48
CA CYS A 105 22.66 29.65 2.27
C CYS A 105 21.79 30.82 1.82
N PHE A 106 21.77 31.07 0.54
CA PHE A 106 20.94 32.11 -0.09
C PHE A 106 20.22 31.53 -1.32
N VAL A 107 18.96 31.86 -1.46
CA VAL A 107 18.18 31.56 -2.67
C VAL A 107 18.18 32.78 -3.56
N LEU A 108 18.71 32.64 -4.74
CA LEU A 108 18.72 33.63 -5.81
C LEU A 108 17.71 33.23 -6.88
N GLU A 109 17.00 34.17 -7.45
CA GLU A 109 16.05 33.89 -8.54
C GLU A 109 16.54 34.57 -9.83
N ALA A 110 16.67 33.79 -10.89
CA ALA A 110 16.98 34.27 -12.22
C ALA A 110 15.70 34.78 -12.94
N PRO A 111 15.80 35.76 -13.83
CA PRO A 111 14.64 36.22 -14.62
C PRO A 111 14.08 35.10 -15.51
N THR A 112 14.94 34.27 -16.07
CA THR A 112 14.56 33.05 -16.81
C THR A 112 15.48 31.88 -16.43
N VAL A 113 15.07 30.65 -16.79
CA VAL A 113 15.91 29.44 -16.56
C VAL A 113 17.23 29.53 -17.32
N GLU A 114 17.22 30.03 -18.56
CA GLU A 114 18.37 30.18 -19.42
C GLU A 114 19.36 31.23 -18.85
N ALA A 115 18.86 32.30 -18.24
CA ALA A 115 19.69 33.26 -17.51
C ALA A 115 20.37 32.58 -16.32
N GLY A 116 19.64 31.77 -15.55
CA GLY A 116 20.22 31.01 -14.46
C GLY A 116 21.29 30.03 -14.89
N VAL A 117 21.09 29.33 -16.01
CA VAL A 117 22.08 28.41 -16.59
C VAL A 117 23.38 29.13 -17.00
N ARG A 118 23.28 30.34 -17.54
CA ARG A 118 24.48 31.15 -17.88
C ARG A 118 25.22 31.64 -16.65
N GLU A 119 24.48 32.09 -15.63
CA GLU A 119 25.10 32.72 -14.46
C GLU A 119 25.61 31.73 -13.43
N LEU A 120 25.09 30.49 -13.38
CA LEU A 120 25.53 29.48 -12.41
C LEU A 120 27.05 29.19 -12.46
N PRO A 121 27.71 28.98 -13.63
CA PRO A 121 29.14 28.80 -13.68
C PRO A 121 29.93 30.05 -13.24
N ARG A 122 29.39 31.25 -13.46
CA ARG A 122 30.02 32.52 -13.04
C ARG A 122 29.95 32.70 -11.54
N LEU A 123 28.82 32.34 -10.91
CA LEU A 123 28.70 32.32 -9.45
C LEU A 123 29.66 31.31 -8.82
N LEU A 124 29.84 30.13 -9.42
CA LEU A 124 30.78 29.12 -8.94
C LEU A 124 32.25 29.54 -9.09
N ALA A 125 32.55 30.48 -9.96
CA ALA A 125 33.92 31.04 -10.12
C ALA A 125 34.25 32.09 -9.06
N ASP A 126 33.29 32.61 -8.31
CA ASP A 126 33.54 33.58 -7.25
C ASP A 126 34.18 32.90 -6.02
N PRO A 127 35.32 33.40 -5.53
CA PRO A 127 36.06 32.79 -4.39
C PRO A 127 35.25 32.74 -3.09
N MET A 128 34.25 33.60 -2.92
CA MET A 128 33.39 33.63 -1.73
C MET A 128 32.27 32.60 -1.78
N VAL A 129 31.96 32.09 -2.97
CA VAL A 129 30.93 31.06 -3.17
C VAL A 129 31.55 29.69 -2.95
N GLU A 130 31.06 28.96 -1.95
CA GLU A 130 31.47 27.60 -1.71
C GLU A 130 30.85 26.64 -2.73
N SER A 131 29.55 26.82 -2.96
CA SER A 131 28.83 26.07 -3.98
C SER A 131 27.60 26.84 -4.44
N ALA A 132 27.15 26.56 -5.65
CA ALA A 132 25.89 27.03 -6.18
C ALA A 132 25.25 25.95 -7.04
N GLN A 133 23.94 25.79 -6.93
CA GLN A 133 23.17 24.82 -7.71
C GLN A 133 21.74 25.27 -7.88
N PHE A 134 21.04 24.77 -8.89
CA PHE A 134 19.60 24.97 -8.95
C PHE A 134 18.91 24.30 -7.79
N VAL A 135 17.81 24.92 -7.30
CA VAL A 135 16.95 24.33 -6.28
C VAL A 135 16.34 23.05 -6.86
N GLN A 136 16.63 21.91 -6.21
CA GLN A 136 16.14 20.61 -6.62
C GLN A 136 14.78 20.32 -5.97
N ARG A 137 13.91 19.64 -6.71
CA ARG A 137 12.63 19.14 -6.18
C ARG A 137 12.78 17.66 -5.85
N PHE A 138 12.54 17.33 -4.60
CA PHE A 138 12.46 15.95 -4.14
C PHE A 138 10.99 15.54 -4.11
N ARG A 139 10.72 14.30 -4.54
CA ARG A 139 9.41 13.68 -4.44
C ARG A 139 9.47 12.65 -3.33
N VAL A 140 8.46 12.63 -2.48
CA VAL A 140 8.25 11.51 -1.58
C VAL A 140 7.95 10.29 -2.45
N LEU A 141 8.72 9.21 -2.26
CA LEU A 141 8.48 7.95 -2.93
C LEU A 141 7.26 7.30 -2.22
N ALA A 142 6.08 7.66 -2.67
CA ALA A 142 4.87 6.88 -2.41
C ALA A 142 4.63 6.02 -3.65
N ASP A 143 4.33 4.75 -3.44
CA ASP A 143 3.70 3.96 -4.48
C ASP A 143 2.45 4.71 -4.92
N ARG A 144 2.36 5.04 -6.21
CA ARG A 144 1.22 5.78 -6.75
C ARG A 144 -0.05 4.93 -6.73
N SER A 145 -0.72 4.94 -5.59
CA SER A 145 -2.17 4.91 -5.56
C SER A 145 -2.61 6.37 -5.53
N ASP A 146 -3.48 6.73 -6.42
CA ASP A 146 -4.11 8.04 -6.32
C ASP A 146 -5.02 8.12 -5.08
N ASP A 147 -5.28 6.98 -4.42
CA ASP A 147 -6.12 6.86 -3.22
C ASP A 147 -5.25 7.01 -1.95
N PRO A 148 -5.41 8.11 -1.19
CA PRO A 148 -4.47 8.53 -0.15
C PRO A 148 -4.40 7.58 1.06
N LEU A 149 -5.46 6.80 1.35
CA LEU A 149 -5.48 5.86 2.47
C LEU A 149 -5.07 4.44 2.08
N SER A 150 -4.87 4.17 0.78
CA SER A 150 -4.52 2.83 0.31
C SER A 150 -3.21 2.29 0.92
N PRO A 151 -2.15 3.08 1.18
CA PRO A 151 -0.93 2.57 1.82
C PRO A 151 -1.16 2.05 3.25
N ALA A 152 -2.21 2.53 3.93
CA ALA A 152 -2.58 2.06 5.27
C ALA A 152 -3.40 0.76 5.26
N GLN A 153 -3.90 0.31 4.09
CA GLN A 153 -4.64 -0.94 3.99
C GLN A 153 -3.70 -2.14 4.11
N PRO A 154 -3.94 -3.09 5.05
CA PRO A 154 -3.14 -4.31 5.16
C PRO A 154 -3.04 -5.09 3.85
N ALA A 155 -4.14 -5.21 3.09
CA ALA A 155 -4.17 -5.93 1.82
C ALA A 155 -3.24 -5.35 0.75
N MET A 156 -2.98 -4.04 0.76
CA MET A 156 -2.05 -3.42 -0.18
C MET A 156 -0.63 -3.93 0.03
N ARG A 157 -0.22 -4.09 1.29
CA ARG A 157 1.12 -4.54 1.68
C ARG A 157 1.21 -6.07 1.71
N ASP A 158 0.31 -6.72 2.46
CA ASP A 158 0.43 -8.12 2.82
C ASP A 158 -0.03 -9.05 1.68
N TRP A 159 -0.99 -8.60 0.87
CA TRP A 159 -1.52 -9.33 -0.28
C TRP A 159 -0.97 -8.84 -1.61
N ARG A 160 -0.19 -7.74 -1.61
CA ARG A 160 0.31 -7.10 -2.83
C ARG A 160 -0.84 -6.80 -3.80
N LEU A 161 -1.94 -6.23 -3.26
CA LEU A 161 -3.21 -6.07 -3.97
C LEU A 161 -3.06 -5.41 -5.35
N ARG A 162 -2.13 -4.46 -5.52
CA ARG A 162 -1.84 -3.86 -6.84
C ARG A 162 -1.41 -4.87 -7.89
N GLU A 163 -0.62 -5.87 -7.49
CA GLU A 163 -0.19 -6.91 -8.42
C GLU A 163 -1.35 -7.84 -8.76
N LEU A 164 -2.18 -8.17 -7.79
CA LEU A 164 -3.41 -8.93 -8.00
C LEU A 164 -4.39 -8.19 -8.91
N HIS A 165 -4.51 -6.87 -8.77
CA HIS A 165 -5.37 -6.03 -9.62
C HIS A 165 -4.93 -5.97 -11.09
N ARG A 166 -3.67 -6.25 -11.40
CA ARG A 166 -3.22 -6.44 -12.80
C ARG A 166 -3.79 -7.71 -13.42
N MET A 167 -4.21 -8.68 -12.60
CA MET A 167 -4.78 -9.95 -13.04
C MET A 167 -6.30 -9.95 -12.99
N ALA A 168 -6.88 -9.42 -11.91
CA ALA A 168 -8.33 -9.42 -11.68
C ALA A 168 -8.73 -8.28 -10.71
N THR A 169 -9.89 -7.70 -10.96
CA THR A 169 -10.52 -6.69 -10.10
C THR A 169 -11.91 -7.12 -9.62
N GLY A 170 -12.31 -8.38 -9.85
CA GLY A 170 -13.65 -8.89 -9.56
C GLY A 170 -14.66 -8.62 -10.69
N ARG A 171 -14.24 -8.14 -11.85
CA ARG A 171 -15.13 -7.78 -12.97
C ARG A 171 -15.99 -8.97 -13.40
N GLY A 172 -17.32 -8.70 -13.55
CA GLY A 172 -18.31 -9.70 -13.93
C GLY A 172 -18.72 -10.63 -12.79
N VAL A 173 -18.30 -10.34 -11.55
CA VAL A 173 -18.71 -11.09 -10.36
C VAL A 173 -19.69 -10.26 -9.54
N LEU A 174 -20.84 -10.86 -9.20
CA LEU A 174 -21.83 -10.28 -8.33
C LEU A 174 -21.56 -10.72 -6.88
N VAL A 175 -21.31 -9.76 -6.00
CA VAL A 175 -21.13 -9.94 -4.55
C VAL A 175 -22.38 -9.43 -3.86
N ALA A 176 -22.99 -10.21 -2.96
CA ALA A 176 -24.04 -9.75 -2.07
C ALA A 176 -23.46 -9.52 -0.68
N ALA A 177 -23.53 -8.29 -0.18
CA ALA A 177 -23.24 -7.95 1.21
C ALA A 177 -24.57 -7.80 1.97
N ILE A 178 -24.84 -8.75 2.86
CA ILE A 178 -26.03 -8.71 3.73
C ILE A 178 -25.60 -8.11 5.05
N ASP A 179 -26.03 -6.87 5.30
CA ASP A 179 -25.49 -6.03 6.35
C ASP A 179 -26.49 -4.91 6.75
N SER A 180 -26.01 -3.87 7.38
CA SER A 180 -26.73 -2.60 7.53
C SER A 180 -26.64 -1.77 6.23
N GLY A 181 -27.18 -0.55 6.21
CA GLY A 181 -27.25 0.27 5.00
C GLY A 181 -25.90 0.82 4.54
N LEU A 182 -25.73 0.94 3.25
CA LEU A 182 -24.52 1.47 2.59
C LEU A 182 -24.79 2.88 2.05
N ASP A 183 -23.83 3.80 2.16
CA ASP A 183 -23.84 5.12 1.51
C ASP A 183 -23.26 5.03 0.08
N GLU A 184 -24.12 4.80 -0.91
CA GLU A 184 -23.73 4.75 -2.32
C GLU A 184 -23.24 6.11 -2.87
N SER A 185 -23.54 7.21 -2.16
CA SER A 185 -23.10 8.56 -2.52
C SER A 185 -21.67 8.88 -2.06
N HIS A 186 -21.07 8.01 -1.23
CA HIS A 186 -19.73 8.21 -0.70
C HIS A 186 -18.70 8.36 -1.83
N PRO A 187 -17.70 9.27 -1.72
CA PRO A 187 -16.68 9.49 -2.76
C PRO A 187 -16.02 8.20 -3.27
N ASP A 188 -15.69 7.24 -2.39
CA ASP A 188 -15.10 5.94 -2.76
C ASP A 188 -16.08 4.96 -3.43
N LEU A 189 -17.37 5.19 -3.33
CA LEU A 189 -18.39 4.28 -3.83
C LEU A 189 -19.15 4.83 -5.03
N ARG A 190 -19.09 6.15 -5.23
CA ARG A 190 -19.77 6.81 -6.34
C ARG A 190 -19.27 6.31 -7.69
N GLY A 191 -20.21 5.83 -8.50
CA GLY A 191 -19.93 5.32 -9.83
C GLY A 191 -19.50 3.85 -9.87
N GLN A 192 -19.47 3.16 -8.72
CA GLN A 192 -19.38 1.71 -8.67
C GLN A 192 -20.72 1.06 -9.04
N ASP A 193 -20.68 -0.16 -9.54
CA ASP A 193 -21.87 -0.96 -9.85
C ASP A 193 -22.50 -1.49 -8.56
N ILE A 194 -23.30 -0.65 -7.91
CA ILE A 194 -23.93 -0.94 -6.62
C ILE A 194 -25.44 -0.86 -6.75
N ALA A 195 -26.12 -1.89 -6.27
CA ALA A 195 -27.56 -1.89 -6.11
C ALA A 195 -27.92 -2.08 -4.62
N VAL A 196 -28.68 -1.12 -4.07
CA VAL A 196 -29.11 -1.18 -2.67
C VAL A 196 -30.54 -1.72 -2.57
N ARG A 197 -30.84 -2.50 -1.53
CA ARG A 197 -32.19 -2.97 -1.18
C ARG A 197 -32.40 -2.95 0.33
N ASN A 198 -33.62 -2.68 0.77
CA ASN A 198 -33.95 -2.63 2.18
C ASN A 198 -34.93 -3.77 2.57
N PHE A 199 -34.50 -4.57 3.52
CA PHE A 199 -35.27 -5.67 4.11
C PHE A 199 -35.58 -5.47 5.59
N VAL A 200 -35.17 -4.32 6.16
CA VAL A 200 -35.57 -3.93 7.52
C VAL A 200 -37.01 -3.44 7.49
N GLU A 201 -37.90 -4.17 8.16
CA GLU A 201 -39.33 -3.89 8.13
C GLU A 201 -39.68 -2.59 8.87
N GLY A 202 -40.60 -1.84 8.33
CA GLY A 202 -41.09 -0.60 8.95
C GLY A 202 -40.12 0.56 9.01
N GLN A 203 -38.93 0.42 8.43
CA GLN A 203 -37.95 1.49 8.41
C GLN A 203 -37.56 1.88 6.97
N PRO A 204 -37.45 3.19 6.65
CA PRO A 204 -36.90 3.62 5.39
C PRO A 204 -35.40 3.21 5.26
N TYR A 205 -34.96 3.11 4.03
CA TYR A 205 -33.51 2.91 3.78
C TYR A 205 -32.71 4.08 4.35
N ARG A 206 -31.60 3.78 5.00
CA ARG A 206 -30.61 4.77 5.43
C ARG A 206 -29.20 4.20 5.32
N ALA A 207 -28.25 5.05 5.06
CA ALA A 207 -26.83 4.71 5.13
C ALA A 207 -26.39 4.55 6.59
N GLU A 208 -25.57 3.54 6.85
CA GLU A 208 -25.10 3.19 8.20
C GLU A 208 -23.60 2.84 8.14
N ALA A 209 -22.89 3.05 9.24
CA ALA A 209 -21.42 2.98 9.23
C ALA A 209 -20.88 1.59 8.88
N HIS A 210 -21.44 0.52 9.49
CA HIS A 210 -20.93 -0.83 9.30
C HIS A 210 -21.11 -1.32 7.86
N GLY A 211 -22.29 -1.23 7.28
CA GLY A 211 -22.54 -1.64 5.89
C GLY A 211 -21.78 -0.79 4.86
N THR A 212 -21.62 0.52 5.12
CA THR A 212 -20.79 1.39 4.26
C THR A 212 -19.32 0.96 4.28
N SER A 213 -18.79 0.65 5.46
CA SER A 213 -17.39 0.18 5.60
C SER A 213 -17.19 -1.19 4.97
N VAL A 214 -18.10 -2.15 5.19
CA VAL A 214 -18.04 -3.50 4.58
C VAL A 214 -18.09 -3.40 3.06
N GLY A 215 -19.06 -2.66 2.50
CA GLY A 215 -19.16 -2.47 1.06
C GLY A 215 -17.93 -1.77 0.47
N GLY A 216 -17.40 -0.75 1.15
CA GLY A 216 -16.19 -0.04 0.74
C GLY A 216 -14.96 -0.94 0.70
N ILE A 217 -14.72 -1.76 1.73
CA ILE A 217 -13.62 -2.73 1.74
C ILE A 217 -13.73 -3.69 0.55
N ILE A 218 -14.94 -4.10 0.16
CA ILE A 218 -15.15 -4.99 -0.98
C ILE A 218 -14.93 -4.27 -2.32
N VAL A 219 -15.62 -3.13 -2.56
CA VAL A 219 -15.72 -2.55 -3.91
C VAL A 219 -15.32 -1.08 -4.02
N ALA A 220 -14.69 -0.46 -3.04
CA ALA A 220 -14.26 0.93 -3.20
C ALA A 220 -13.50 1.15 -4.51
N ARG A 221 -13.79 2.27 -5.16
CA ARG A 221 -13.23 2.60 -6.48
C ARG A 221 -11.73 2.83 -6.39
N ALA A 222 -10.98 2.11 -7.19
CA ALA A 222 -9.53 2.30 -7.28
C ALA A 222 -9.17 3.51 -8.14
N ASP A 223 -8.06 4.16 -7.80
CA ASP A 223 -7.43 5.25 -8.56
C ASP A 223 -8.38 6.43 -8.82
N ASN A 224 -9.17 6.78 -7.80
CA ASN A 224 -10.13 7.89 -7.86
C ASN A 224 -9.67 9.16 -7.11
N GLY A 225 -8.48 9.12 -6.50
CA GLY A 225 -7.91 10.21 -5.70
C GLY A 225 -8.55 10.37 -4.32
N ALA A 226 -9.34 9.39 -3.87
CA ALA A 226 -10.04 9.43 -2.59
C ALA A 226 -9.82 8.11 -1.81
N GLY A 227 -9.74 8.20 -0.52
CA GLY A 227 -9.80 7.12 0.45
C GLY A 227 -8.99 5.87 0.16
N ILE A 228 -9.67 4.75 -0.07
CA ILE A 228 -9.14 3.39 -0.12
C ILE A 228 -9.35 2.73 -1.48
N VAL A 229 -8.71 1.57 -1.67
CA VAL A 229 -8.94 0.67 -2.81
C VAL A 229 -9.74 -0.55 -2.35
N GLY A 230 -10.88 -0.81 -2.97
CA GLY A 230 -11.65 -2.03 -2.73
C GLY A 230 -10.88 -3.28 -3.18
N ILE A 231 -10.98 -4.36 -2.42
CA ILE A 231 -10.29 -5.62 -2.79
C ILE A 231 -10.76 -6.12 -4.16
N ALA A 232 -12.04 -5.96 -4.48
CA ALA A 232 -12.64 -6.31 -5.76
C ALA A 232 -13.28 -5.06 -6.40
N SER A 233 -12.46 -4.04 -6.68
CA SER A 233 -12.89 -2.72 -7.15
C SER A 233 -13.67 -2.73 -8.48
N GLY A 234 -13.69 -3.82 -9.20
CA GLY A 234 -14.46 -3.99 -10.45
C GLY A 234 -15.65 -4.95 -10.32
N ALA A 235 -15.97 -5.44 -9.12
CA ALA A 235 -17.13 -6.31 -8.90
C ALA A 235 -18.43 -5.49 -8.81
N ALA A 236 -19.56 -6.11 -9.16
CA ALA A 236 -20.87 -5.60 -8.83
C ALA A 236 -21.25 -5.95 -7.38
N LEU A 237 -21.89 -5.02 -6.67
CA LEU A 237 -22.28 -5.20 -5.28
C LEU A 237 -23.81 -5.08 -5.12
N LEU A 238 -24.43 -6.09 -4.52
CA LEU A 238 -25.75 -5.99 -3.91
C LEU A 238 -25.58 -5.63 -2.43
N ALA A 239 -25.86 -4.40 -2.06
CA ALA A 239 -25.87 -3.95 -0.69
C ALA A 239 -27.29 -4.15 -0.09
N LEU A 240 -27.45 -5.25 0.64
CA LEU A 240 -28.75 -5.72 1.14
C LEU A 240 -28.87 -5.36 2.62
N ARG A 241 -29.61 -4.26 2.90
CA ARG A 241 -29.84 -3.81 4.26
C ARG A 241 -30.86 -4.73 4.93
N ALA A 242 -30.36 -5.67 5.72
CA ALA A 242 -31.16 -6.59 6.54
C ALA A 242 -30.96 -6.36 8.05
N CYS A 243 -30.05 -5.48 8.40
CA CYS A 243 -29.73 -5.08 9.76
C CYS A 243 -29.93 -3.58 9.94
N ALA A 244 -30.33 -3.14 11.14
CA ALA A 244 -30.50 -1.74 11.49
C ALA A 244 -29.53 -1.36 12.60
N GLN A 245 -28.76 -0.30 12.40
CA GLN A 245 -27.90 0.22 13.45
C GLN A 245 -28.71 0.96 14.50
N ALA A 246 -28.64 0.50 15.76
CA ALA A 246 -29.27 1.14 16.89
C ALA A 246 -28.34 2.19 17.51
N GLY A 247 -28.67 3.47 17.40
CA GLY A 247 -27.91 4.58 17.97
C GLY A 247 -26.57 4.87 17.24
N SER A 248 -25.70 5.66 17.88
CA SER A 248 -24.40 6.06 17.35
C SER A 248 -23.26 5.06 17.59
N ALA A 249 -23.48 4.02 18.37
CA ALA A 249 -22.43 3.13 18.90
C ALA A 249 -21.99 1.98 17.97
N GLY A 250 -22.50 1.92 16.74
CA GLY A 250 -21.94 1.06 15.71
C GLY A 250 -22.47 -0.38 15.64
N ALA A 251 -23.13 -0.92 16.68
CA ALA A 251 -23.74 -2.24 16.61
C ALA A 251 -25.04 -2.20 15.78
N ALA A 252 -25.23 -3.17 14.90
CA ALA A 252 -26.43 -3.32 14.10
C ALA A 252 -27.15 -4.62 14.48
N ASP A 253 -28.46 -4.54 14.69
CA ASP A 253 -29.30 -5.68 14.99
C ASP A 253 -30.00 -6.17 13.71
N CYS A 254 -30.03 -7.48 13.54
CA CYS A 254 -30.64 -8.16 12.41
C CYS A 254 -31.70 -9.16 12.95
N ASP A 255 -32.79 -9.34 12.24
CA ASP A 255 -33.73 -10.41 12.53
C ASP A 255 -33.72 -11.50 11.44
N THR A 256 -34.16 -12.69 11.80
CA THR A 256 -34.24 -13.84 10.89
C THR A 256 -35.02 -13.53 9.62
N PHE A 257 -36.09 -12.76 9.69
CA PHE A 257 -36.96 -12.53 8.56
C PHE A 257 -36.32 -11.58 7.52
N GLY A 258 -35.72 -10.50 7.98
CA GLY A 258 -34.93 -9.58 7.13
C GLY A 258 -33.78 -10.29 6.46
N LEU A 259 -33.01 -11.08 7.24
CA LEU A 259 -31.88 -11.88 6.72
C LEU A 259 -32.34 -12.92 5.70
N ALA A 260 -33.45 -13.64 5.96
CA ALA A 260 -33.99 -14.63 5.03
C ALA A 260 -34.41 -14.01 3.69
N LYS A 261 -35.10 -12.85 3.74
CA LYS A 261 -35.48 -12.11 2.53
C LYS A 261 -34.24 -11.64 1.73
N ALA A 262 -33.23 -11.14 2.41
CA ALA A 262 -31.98 -10.71 1.79
C ALA A 262 -31.21 -11.87 1.15
N LEU A 263 -31.08 -13.01 1.85
CA LEU A 263 -30.50 -14.23 1.31
C LEU A 263 -31.25 -14.74 0.07
N GLN A 264 -32.60 -14.80 0.15
CA GLN A 264 -33.39 -15.21 -1.01
C GLN A 264 -33.19 -14.26 -2.20
N PHE A 265 -33.17 -12.96 -1.95
CA PHE A 265 -32.88 -11.98 -3.03
C PHE A 265 -31.48 -12.16 -3.64
N ALA A 266 -30.46 -12.39 -2.83
CA ALA A 266 -29.10 -12.66 -3.30
C ALA A 266 -29.03 -13.93 -4.18
N LEU A 267 -29.77 -14.98 -3.78
CA LEU A 267 -29.90 -16.23 -4.55
C LEU A 267 -30.60 -16.02 -5.89
N ASP A 268 -31.68 -15.25 -5.94
CA ASP A 268 -32.46 -14.98 -7.14
C ASP A 268 -31.69 -14.06 -8.12
N ALA A 269 -30.88 -13.15 -7.60
CA ALA A 269 -29.98 -12.33 -8.39
C ALA A 269 -28.74 -13.11 -8.91
N GLY A 270 -28.50 -14.32 -8.43
CA GLY A 270 -27.40 -15.16 -8.85
C GLY A 270 -26.05 -14.74 -8.30
N ALA A 271 -26.01 -14.16 -7.09
CA ALA A 271 -24.76 -13.77 -6.43
C ALA A 271 -23.78 -14.94 -6.35
N LYS A 272 -22.51 -14.68 -6.69
CA LYS A 272 -21.43 -15.67 -6.68
C LYS A 272 -20.66 -15.67 -5.36
N VAL A 273 -20.73 -14.57 -4.63
CA VAL A 273 -20.16 -14.39 -3.31
C VAL A 273 -21.24 -13.78 -2.41
N ILE A 274 -21.44 -14.35 -1.23
CA ILE A 274 -22.36 -13.82 -0.22
C ILE A 274 -21.55 -13.52 1.03
N ASN A 275 -21.47 -12.26 1.40
CA ASN A 275 -20.79 -11.77 2.60
C ASN A 275 -21.81 -11.66 3.75
N LEU A 276 -21.53 -12.36 4.85
CA LEU A 276 -22.29 -12.32 6.09
C LEU A 276 -21.38 -11.83 7.23
N SER A 277 -21.22 -10.50 7.31
CA SER A 277 -20.42 -9.83 8.35
C SER A 277 -21.22 -9.70 9.67
N LEU A 278 -21.83 -10.78 10.10
CA LEU A 278 -22.72 -10.86 11.26
C LEU A 278 -22.56 -12.20 11.99
N THR A 279 -23.06 -12.25 13.21
CA THR A 279 -23.14 -13.47 14.02
C THR A 279 -24.47 -13.52 14.77
N GLY A 280 -24.90 -14.71 15.13
CA GLY A 280 -26.11 -14.94 15.90
C GLY A 280 -26.27 -16.40 16.35
N PRO A 281 -27.41 -16.74 16.97
CA PRO A 281 -27.72 -18.11 17.33
C PRO A 281 -27.98 -18.98 16.08
N PRO A 282 -27.80 -20.29 16.16
CA PRO A 282 -28.18 -21.20 15.08
C PRO A 282 -29.62 -21.01 14.64
N ASP A 283 -29.83 -20.82 13.33
CA ASP A 283 -31.13 -20.57 12.72
C ASP A 283 -31.40 -21.57 11.60
N ARG A 284 -32.49 -22.32 11.72
CA ARG A 284 -32.84 -23.37 10.77
C ARG A 284 -33.21 -22.86 9.38
N LEU A 285 -33.91 -21.71 9.31
CA LEU A 285 -34.32 -21.14 8.01
C LEU A 285 -33.10 -20.59 7.28
N LEU A 286 -32.29 -19.80 7.96
CA LEU A 286 -31.08 -19.24 7.39
C LEU A 286 -30.07 -20.33 6.98
N GLY A 287 -29.90 -21.39 7.81
CA GLY A 287 -29.05 -22.53 7.47
C GLY A 287 -29.48 -23.22 6.17
N ARG A 288 -30.80 -23.45 5.97
CA ARG A 288 -31.32 -24.01 4.71
C ARG A 288 -31.09 -23.09 3.50
N LEU A 289 -31.20 -21.77 3.67
CA LEU A 289 -30.90 -20.81 2.59
C LEU A 289 -29.40 -20.80 2.26
N ILE A 290 -28.54 -20.92 3.26
CA ILE A 290 -27.09 -21.07 3.07
C ILE A 290 -26.79 -22.39 2.32
N ASP A 291 -27.43 -23.50 2.66
CA ASP A 291 -27.29 -24.77 1.92
C ASP A 291 -27.65 -24.59 0.45
N VAL A 292 -28.75 -23.90 0.15
CA VAL A 292 -29.16 -23.61 -1.24
C VAL A 292 -28.13 -22.72 -1.94
N ALA A 293 -27.57 -21.72 -1.24
CA ALA A 293 -26.50 -20.87 -1.80
C ALA A 293 -25.27 -21.72 -2.21
N LEU A 294 -24.82 -22.59 -1.32
CA LEU A 294 -23.70 -23.50 -1.56
C LEU A 294 -23.99 -24.47 -2.71
N GLN A 295 -25.18 -25.06 -2.76
CA GLN A 295 -25.62 -25.96 -3.84
C GLN A 295 -25.67 -25.24 -5.21
N ARG A 296 -26.07 -23.95 -5.24
CA ARG A 296 -26.04 -23.12 -6.44
C ARG A 296 -24.64 -22.60 -6.80
N GLY A 297 -23.62 -23.03 -6.06
CA GLY A 297 -22.21 -22.72 -6.29
C GLY A 297 -21.80 -21.33 -5.82
N ALA A 298 -22.55 -20.64 -4.99
CA ALA A 298 -22.08 -19.43 -4.34
C ALA A 298 -21.06 -19.77 -3.24
N VAL A 299 -20.07 -18.90 -3.04
CA VAL A 299 -19.20 -18.94 -1.85
C VAL A 299 -19.80 -18.05 -0.79
N VAL A 300 -20.17 -18.64 0.34
CA VAL A 300 -20.67 -17.89 1.51
C VAL A 300 -19.49 -17.66 2.45
N VAL A 301 -19.23 -16.41 2.80
CA VAL A 301 -18.15 -15.97 3.69
C VAL A 301 -18.79 -15.42 4.96
N GLY A 302 -18.43 -15.96 6.12
CA GLY A 302 -19.06 -15.65 7.41
C GLY A 302 -18.05 -15.18 8.46
N ALA A 303 -18.42 -14.15 9.22
CA ALA A 303 -17.62 -13.63 10.31
C ALA A 303 -17.66 -14.56 11.52
N VAL A 304 -16.48 -14.90 12.06
CA VAL A 304 -16.35 -15.66 13.30
C VAL A 304 -16.73 -14.80 14.49
N ASP A 305 -17.62 -15.32 15.33
CA ASP A 305 -17.89 -14.75 16.63
C ASP A 305 -16.73 -15.04 17.59
N ARG A 306 -16.09 -13.99 18.10
CA ARG A 306 -14.97 -14.15 19.03
C ARG A 306 -15.38 -14.58 20.44
N GLU A 307 -16.65 -14.45 20.78
CA GLU A 307 -17.18 -14.85 22.07
C GLU A 307 -17.73 -16.30 22.06
N ALA A 308 -18.15 -16.79 20.89
CA ALA A 308 -18.62 -18.15 20.74
C ALA A 308 -17.49 -19.17 20.67
N GLN A 309 -17.62 -20.31 21.37
CA GLN A 309 -16.61 -21.37 21.38
C GLN A 309 -16.51 -22.11 20.04
N ASP A 310 -17.63 -22.19 19.31
CA ASP A 310 -17.78 -22.91 18.03
C ASP A 310 -17.72 -22.00 16.79
N ALA A 311 -17.19 -20.79 16.94
CA ALA A 311 -17.13 -19.74 15.91
C ALA A 311 -18.46 -19.00 15.65
N GLY A 312 -19.58 -19.42 16.20
CA GLY A 312 -20.90 -18.83 16.02
C GLY A 312 -21.49 -19.02 14.62
N PHE A 313 -22.84 -18.95 14.54
CA PHE A 313 -23.55 -18.98 13.26
C PHE A 313 -23.48 -17.59 12.59
N PRO A 314 -23.23 -17.46 11.27
CA PRO A 314 -23.18 -18.54 10.27
C PRO A 314 -21.77 -19.14 10.05
N ALA A 315 -20.73 -18.66 10.73
CA ALA A 315 -19.36 -19.11 10.47
C ALA A 315 -19.14 -20.61 10.76
N ASN A 316 -19.88 -21.18 11.73
CA ASN A 316 -19.84 -22.61 12.07
C ASN A 316 -20.69 -23.49 11.14
N HIS A 317 -21.45 -22.89 10.19
CA HIS A 317 -22.27 -23.68 9.26
C HIS A 317 -21.39 -24.43 8.26
N PRO A 318 -21.61 -25.75 8.03
CA PRO A 318 -20.83 -26.53 7.09
C PRO A 318 -20.83 -25.89 5.68
N GLY A 319 -19.64 -25.67 5.15
CA GLY A 319 -19.48 -25.09 3.80
C GLY A 319 -19.33 -23.56 3.77
N VAL A 320 -19.58 -22.86 4.84
CA VAL A 320 -19.24 -21.45 4.96
C VAL A 320 -17.74 -21.26 5.11
N LEU A 321 -17.18 -20.29 4.43
CA LEU A 321 -15.79 -19.87 4.60
C LEU A 321 -15.71 -18.95 5.81
N ALA A 322 -15.37 -19.50 6.97
CA ALA A 322 -15.32 -18.78 8.23
C ALA A 322 -14.06 -17.90 8.30
N VAL A 323 -14.20 -16.65 8.72
CA VAL A 323 -13.12 -15.65 8.74
C VAL A 323 -13.00 -14.96 10.09
N THR A 324 -11.76 -14.86 10.61
CA THR A 324 -11.43 -14.11 11.83
C THR A 324 -10.17 -13.26 11.64
N GLY A 325 -9.84 -12.46 12.66
CA GLY A 325 -8.61 -11.68 12.69
C GLY A 325 -7.35 -12.52 12.95
N THR A 326 -6.20 -12.02 12.47
CA THR A 326 -4.89 -12.65 12.74
C THR A 326 -4.51 -12.62 14.21
N ASP A 327 -5.07 -11.71 14.97
CA ASP A 327 -4.84 -11.52 16.40
C ASP A 327 -5.85 -12.25 17.31
N ASP A 328 -6.74 -13.07 16.73
CA ASP A 328 -7.62 -13.93 17.51
C ASP A 328 -6.76 -14.96 18.29
N PRO A 329 -6.72 -14.87 19.62
CA PRO A 329 -5.82 -15.71 20.43
C PRO A 329 -6.28 -17.18 20.52
N ARG A 330 -7.50 -17.48 20.06
CA ARG A 330 -8.09 -18.82 20.20
C ARG A 330 -7.44 -19.83 19.27
N ARG A 331 -7.33 -21.05 19.74
CA ARG A 331 -6.91 -22.19 18.92
C ARG A 331 -8.12 -22.69 18.13
N LEU A 332 -8.34 -22.07 16.98
CA LEU A 332 -9.44 -22.40 16.07
C LEU A 332 -8.99 -23.43 15.04
N PRO A 333 -9.95 -24.18 14.43
CA PRO A 333 -9.64 -25.10 13.33
C PRO A 333 -8.88 -24.43 12.19
N ASP A 334 -7.97 -25.17 11.55
CA ASP A 334 -7.15 -24.68 10.42
C ASP A 334 -7.98 -24.26 9.19
N ALA A 335 -9.23 -24.71 9.11
CA ALA A 335 -10.17 -24.30 8.06
C ALA A 335 -10.67 -22.84 8.21
N ILE A 336 -10.47 -22.22 9.38
CA ILE A 336 -10.87 -20.82 9.61
C ILE A 336 -9.78 -19.90 9.07
N VAL A 337 -10.19 -19.04 8.16
CA VAL A 337 -9.31 -18.08 7.49
C VAL A 337 -8.96 -16.93 8.43
N ARG A 338 -7.67 -16.60 8.53
CA ARG A 338 -7.18 -15.48 9.34
C ARG A 338 -6.65 -14.39 8.45
N VAL A 339 -7.11 -13.14 8.63
CA VAL A 339 -6.62 -11.96 7.93
C VAL A 339 -6.55 -10.77 8.90
N PRO A 340 -5.70 -9.76 8.65
CA PRO A 340 -5.67 -8.56 9.48
C PRO A 340 -7.06 -7.93 9.58
N ASP A 341 -7.50 -7.62 10.80
CA ASP A 341 -8.83 -7.09 11.07
C ASP A 341 -8.86 -5.87 12.00
N ARG A 342 -7.67 -5.25 12.23
CA ARG A 342 -7.54 -4.05 13.08
C ARG A 342 -7.01 -2.86 12.31
N GLY A 343 -7.56 -1.71 12.64
CA GLY A 343 -7.10 -0.44 12.08
C GLY A 343 -7.22 -0.36 10.56
N ILE A 344 -8.25 -0.99 9.99
CA ILE A 344 -8.48 -1.00 8.55
C ILE A 344 -9.15 0.32 8.16
N PRO A 345 -8.55 1.15 7.31
CA PRO A 345 -9.23 2.33 6.80
C PRO A 345 -10.43 1.91 5.96
N ALA A 346 -11.58 2.50 6.22
CA ALA A 346 -12.83 2.19 5.52
C ALA A 346 -13.75 3.43 5.43
N PRO A 347 -14.57 3.56 4.38
CA PRO A 347 -15.53 4.63 4.26
C PRO A 347 -16.64 4.53 5.30
N VAL A 348 -17.16 5.69 5.73
CA VAL A 348 -18.30 5.81 6.60
C VAL A 348 -19.30 6.82 6.00
N PRO A 349 -20.60 6.76 6.34
CA PRO A 349 -21.60 7.69 5.78
C PRO A 349 -21.20 9.15 5.93
N GLY A 350 -21.55 9.96 4.92
CA GLY A 350 -21.25 11.38 4.89
C GLY A 350 -19.91 11.75 4.27
N GLY A 351 -19.27 10.82 3.55
CA GLY A 351 -18.07 11.09 2.75
C GLY A 351 -16.75 11.07 3.52
N GLY A 352 -16.76 10.57 4.75
CA GLY A 352 -15.56 10.42 5.59
C GLY A 352 -15.01 8.99 5.62
N TRP A 353 -13.85 8.82 6.25
CA TRP A 353 -13.23 7.53 6.49
C TRP A 353 -12.91 7.35 7.97
N ASN A 354 -12.92 6.10 8.43
CA ASN A 354 -12.54 5.76 9.80
C ASN A 354 -11.67 4.50 9.81
N LEU A 355 -10.94 4.28 10.88
CA LEU A 355 -10.24 3.02 11.13
C LEU A 355 -11.22 2.07 11.84
N VAL A 356 -11.51 0.96 11.18
CA VAL A 356 -12.42 -0.05 11.68
C VAL A 356 -11.68 -1.31 12.12
N SER A 357 -12.30 -2.10 13.03
CA SER A 357 -11.71 -3.34 13.54
C SER A 357 -12.78 -4.37 13.82
N GLY A 358 -12.50 -5.63 13.51
CA GLY A 358 -13.37 -6.78 13.78
C GLY A 358 -13.42 -7.80 12.67
N SER A 359 -13.89 -9.02 13.00
CA SER A 359 -14.03 -10.13 12.06
C SER A 359 -14.93 -9.82 10.86
N SER A 360 -15.89 -8.90 11.01
CA SER A 360 -16.74 -8.39 9.92
C SER A 360 -15.92 -7.80 8.79
N PHE A 361 -14.90 -7.00 9.09
CA PHE A 361 -14.04 -6.35 8.10
C PHE A 361 -12.99 -7.31 7.52
N ALA A 362 -12.56 -8.28 8.30
CA ALA A 362 -11.81 -9.43 7.80
C ALA A 362 -12.63 -10.21 6.75
N THR A 363 -13.89 -10.48 7.05
CA THR A 363 -14.84 -11.16 6.16
C THR A 363 -15.06 -10.41 4.86
N ALA A 364 -15.18 -9.09 4.92
CA ALA A 364 -15.27 -8.23 3.73
C ALA A 364 -14.03 -8.34 2.84
N GLN A 365 -12.82 -8.32 3.42
CA GLN A 365 -11.57 -8.50 2.65
C GLN A 365 -11.53 -9.87 1.95
N VAL A 366 -11.90 -10.96 2.65
CA VAL A 366 -11.93 -12.30 2.06
C VAL A 366 -13.02 -12.41 0.99
N SER A 367 -14.19 -11.79 1.17
CA SER A 367 -15.24 -11.74 0.14
C SER A 367 -14.74 -11.06 -1.13
N GLY A 368 -14.00 -9.97 -1.02
CA GLY A 368 -13.32 -9.33 -2.15
C GLY A 368 -12.31 -10.26 -2.81
N LEU A 369 -11.46 -10.94 -2.03
CA LEU A 369 -10.48 -11.91 -2.58
C LEU A 369 -11.19 -13.06 -3.32
N VAL A 370 -12.29 -13.60 -2.76
CA VAL A 370 -13.12 -14.61 -3.44
C VAL A 370 -13.66 -14.08 -4.77
N ALA A 371 -14.05 -12.81 -4.85
CA ALA A 371 -14.50 -12.22 -6.10
C ALA A 371 -13.37 -12.16 -7.15
N LEU A 372 -12.13 -11.85 -6.76
CA LEU A 372 -10.97 -11.97 -7.66
C LEU A 372 -10.78 -13.39 -8.18
N LEU A 373 -10.88 -14.39 -7.29
CA LEU A 373 -10.75 -15.80 -7.67
C LEU A 373 -11.86 -16.24 -8.63
N ARG A 374 -13.09 -15.78 -8.41
CA ARG A 374 -14.23 -16.04 -9.32
C ARG A 374 -14.01 -15.48 -10.73
N GLN A 375 -13.43 -14.31 -10.86
CA GLN A 375 -13.07 -13.74 -12.15
C GLN A 375 -11.96 -14.56 -12.84
N LEU A 376 -10.93 -14.97 -12.08
CA LEU A 376 -9.78 -15.69 -12.64
C LEU A 376 -10.09 -17.12 -13.03
N ALA A 377 -10.96 -17.78 -12.27
CA ALA A 377 -11.32 -19.17 -12.46
C ALA A 377 -12.85 -19.38 -12.36
N PRO A 378 -13.64 -18.91 -13.36
CA PRO A 378 -15.09 -18.92 -13.31
C PRO A 378 -15.69 -20.35 -13.33
N ARG A 379 -14.90 -21.35 -13.73
CA ARG A 379 -15.32 -22.77 -13.76
C ARG A 379 -15.02 -23.52 -12.46
N THR A 380 -14.18 -22.97 -11.58
CA THR A 380 -13.87 -23.58 -10.30
C THR A 380 -15.11 -23.48 -9.40
N ASP A 381 -15.55 -24.61 -8.86
CA ASP A 381 -16.71 -24.62 -7.98
C ASP A 381 -16.45 -23.95 -6.62
N ALA A 382 -17.47 -23.79 -5.81
CA ALA A 382 -17.35 -23.15 -4.50
C ALA A 382 -16.41 -23.94 -3.56
N GLN A 383 -16.41 -25.27 -3.68
CA GLN A 383 -15.54 -26.11 -2.87
C GLN A 383 -14.06 -25.92 -3.27
N GLY A 384 -13.75 -25.90 -4.55
CA GLY A 384 -12.39 -25.65 -5.04
C GLY A 384 -11.84 -24.30 -4.60
N ILE A 385 -12.68 -23.24 -4.63
CA ILE A 385 -12.30 -21.93 -4.11
C ILE A 385 -12.02 -22.00 -2.60
N ARG A 386 -12.88 -22.65 -1.82
CA ARG A 386 -12.67 -22.83 -0.38
C ARG A 386 -11.40 -23.62 -0.08
N MET A 387 -11.15 -24.70 -0.83
CA MET A 387 -9.92 -25.50 -0.67
C MET A 387 -8.65 -24.73 -0.96
N ALA A 388 -8.70 -23.66 -1.78
CA ALA A 388 -7.55 -22.79 -2.01
C ALA A 388 -7.10 -22.03 -0.76
N PHE A 389 -7.99 -21.84 0.21
CA PHE A 389 -7.67 -21.25 1.52
C PHE A 389 -7.16 -22.28 2.53
N ALA A 390 -7.31 -23.57 2.24
CA ALA A 390 -6.86 -24.62 3.15
C ALA A 390 -5.32 -24.69 3.23
N PRO A 391 -4.78 -25.23 4.35
CA PRO A 391 -3.37 -25.56 4.46
C PRO A 391 -2.87 -26.41 3.28
N ASP A 392 -1.62 -26.19 2.86
CA ASP A 392 -0.98 -27.04 1.88
C ASP A 392 -0.08 -28.05 2.60
N PRO A 393 -0.53 -29.32 2.78
CA PRO A 393 0.25 -30.31 3.49
C PRO A 393 1.53 -30.72 2.76
N ALA A 394 1.60 -30.52 1.43
CA ALA A 394 2.79 -30.88 0.64
C ALA A 394 3.99 -29.98 0.87
N LEU A 395 3.78 -28.80 1.43
CA LEU A 395 4.85 -27.80 1.63
C LEU A 395 5.40 -27.80 3.08
N GLY A 396 4.82 -28.56 4.01
CA GLY A 396 5.23 -28.58 5.41
C GLY A 396 5.18 -27.21 6.10
N LEU A 397 4.58 -26.22 5.45
CA LEU A 397 4.43 -24.88 5.98
C LEU A 397 3.09 -24.78 6.71
N PRO A 398 3.04 -24.06 7.85
CA PRO A 398 1.76 -23.78 8.48
C PRO A 398 0.86 -23.06 7.45
N ALA A 399 -0.40 -23.44 7.43
CA ALA A 399 -1.41 -22.95 6.51
C ALA A 399 -1.51 -21.43 6.41
N GLN A 400 -1.17 -20.82 7.50
CA GLN A 400 -1.28 -19.38 7.68
C GLN A 400 0.00 -18.91 8.35
N ARG A 401 0.66 -17.95 7.72
CA ARG A 401 1.73 -17.20 8.37
C ARG A 401 1.14 -16.45 9.58
N PRO A 402 1.94 -16.04 10.58
CA PRO A 402 1.48 -15.15 11.62
C PRO A 402 0.76 -13.89 11.09
N ALA A 403 1.05 -13.50 9.86
CA ALA A 403 0.44 -12.36 9.16
C ALA A 403 -0.88 -12.69 8.41
N GLY A 404 -1.43 -13.91 8.52
CA GLY A 404 -2.66 -14.32 7.85
C GLY A 404 -2.45 -15.00 6.49
N VAL A 405 -3.49 -15.02 5.64
CA VAL A 405 -3.47 -15.69 4.34
C VAL A 405 -2.47 -15.04 3.36
N ASP A 406 -1.86 -15.87 2.53
CA ASP A 406 -1.05 -15.44 1.38
C ASP A 406 -1.95 -15.40 0.13
N ALA A 407 -2.50 -14.23 -0.16
CA ALA A 407 -3.43 -14.05 -1.28
C ALA A 407 -2.78 -14.35 -2.65
N CYS A 408 -1.48 -14.06 -2.82
CA CYS A 408 -0.76 -14.39 -4.04
C CYS A 408 -0.74 -15.89 -4.30
N ARG A 409 -0.44 -16.70 -3.27
CA ARG A 409 -0.47 -18.17 -3.38
C ARG A 409 -1.87 -18.71 -3.60
N ILE A 410 -2.88 -18.14 -2.95
CA ILE A 410 -4.27 -18.56 -3.18
C ILE A 410 -4.65 -18.32 -4.64
N VAL A 411 -4.31 -17.16 -5.19
CA VAL A 411 -4.55 -16.84 -6.61
C VAL A 411 -3.76 -17.79 -7.50
N GLU A 412 -2.50 -18.08 -7.21
CA GLU A 412 -1.70 -19.04 -7.98
C GLU A 412 -2.31 -20.45 -8.01
N ARG A 413 -2.80 -20.94 -6.88
CA ARG A 413 -3.49 -22.26 -6.80
C ARG A 413 -4.72 -22.32 -7.68
N VAL A 414 -5.52 -21.25 -7.68
CA VAL A 414 -6.80 -21.21 -8.43
C VAL A 414 -6.59 -20.88 -9.88
N ALA A 415 -5.71 -19.95 -10.22
CA ALA A 415 -5.45 -19.49 -11.59
C ALA A 415 -4.43 -20.35 -12.33
N GLY A 416 -3.65 -21.20 -11.64
CA GLY A 416 -2.63 -22.06 -12.25
C GLY A 416 -1.44 -21.30 -12.85
N ARG A 417 -1.23 -20.04 -12.48
CA ARG A 417 -0.15 -19.18 -12.97
C ARG A 417 0.39 -18.27 -11.88
N CYS A 418 1.63 -17.83 -12.03
CA CYS A 418 2.26 -16.90 -11.09
C CYS A 418 1.44 -15.62 -10.94
N ALA A 419 1.21 -15.18 -9.68
CA ALA A 419 0.40 -14.01 -9.37
C ALA A 419 1.22 -12.80 -8.96
N CYS A 420 2.27 -13.00 -8.15
CA CYS A 420 3.02 -11.90 -7.58
C CYS A 420 4.53 -12.16 -7.68
N GLY A 421 5.29 -11.09 -8.02
CA GLY A 421 6.75 -11.20 -8.15
C GLY A 421 7.23 -12.05 -9.33
N CYS A 422 6.39 -12.19 -10.35
CA CYS A 422 6.69 -12.98 -11.53
C CYS A 422 7.81 -12.35 -12.35
N ALA A 423 8.80 -13.16 -12.79
CA ALA A 423 9.79 -12.69 -13.74
C ALA A 423 9.14 -12.39 -15.11
N PRO A 424 9.68 -11.44 -15.89
CA PRO A 424 9.23 -11.23 -17.26
C PRO A 424 9.37 -12.55 -18.06
N GLY A 425 8.27 -13.18 -18.43
CA GLY A 425 8.23 -14.48 -19.12
C GLY A 425 7.42 -15.57 -18.43
N ASP A 426 7.16 -15.48 -17.12
CA ASP A 426 6.37 -16.49 -16.37
C ASP A 426 4.85 -16.40 -16.61
N ALA A 427 4.41 -15.41 -17.36
CA ALA A 427 2.97 -15.24 -17.69
C ALA A 427 2.43 -16.27 -18.67
N SER A 428 3.27 -17.10 -19.31
CA SER A 428 2.85 -18.19 -20.18
C SER A 428 2.68 -19.46 -19.35
N GLY A 429 1.43 -19.78 -19.00
CA GLY A 429 1.06 -21.02 -18.34
C GLY A 429 1.73 -22.22 -18.99
N ARG A 430 2.55 -22.95 -18.25
CA ARG A 430 2.95 -24.29 -18.64
C ARG A 430 1.68 -25.15 -18.64
N GLY A 431 1.26 -25.47 -19.87
CA GLY A 431 0.15 -26.38 -20.08
C GLY A 431 0.30 -27.65 -19.25
N ALA A 432 -0.80 -28.06 -18.67
CA ALA A 432 -0.96 -29.35 -18.05
C ALA A 432 -0.36 -30.45 -18.93
N ARG A 433 0.73 -31.05 -18.48
CA ARG A 433 1.11 -32.38 -18.97
C ARG A 433 0.39 -33.40 -18.09
N ARG A 434 -0.53 -34.09 -18.73
CA ARG A 434 -1.17 -35.39 -18.50
C ARG A 434 -0.99 -36.06 -17.12
#